data_e762d5149063872cc080ba3a5cb94870
#
_entry.id   e762d5149063872cc080ba3a5cb94870
#
_cell.length_a   1.000
_cell.length_b   1.000
_cell.length_c   1.000
_cell.angle_alpha   90.00
_cell.angle_beta   90.00
_cell.angle_gamma   90.00
#
_symmetry.space_group_name_H-M   'P 1'
#
loop_
_entity.id
_entity.type
_entity.pdbx_description
1 polymer ?
#
loop_
_entity_poly.entity_id
_entity_poly.type
_entity_poly.pdbx_seq_one_letter_code
_entity_poly.pdbx_strand_id
1 'polypeptide(L)'
;MRVVKSFSLFAGGVALSVCGAIWPPIAVSGNDMNNSNKEFTATEKMIPADWADPEELDRTWRAALIRLPEKHQEIPSALTDPSSVKASPELKRLPTIIYLHGCGGIWSGTHARMDAFQRSGFAVIAPVSFARNKYPQSCDPVIKVGGFYRGVLKMRQLDALHAIREARKLKWVDPENIFLVGFSEGAIVSATLSAEPDQPLRARVVEGWTCHAGWSEYRGLNPTINEPVLTLVAEGDPWFQNYWTKGDCTEFINKENGSRSVVYDQGPLRYEHSLLDSGIVQQLVISFLQAHLAE
;
A
#
# COMPACT_ATOMS: atom_id res chain seq x y z
N MET A 1 -43.87 43.92 -54.55
CA MET A 1 -43.65 44.67 -53.30
C MET A 1 -43.95 43.73 -52.14
N ARG A 2 -42.94 43.08 -51.61
CA ARG A 2 -43.06 42.16 -50.45
C ARG A 2 -42.17 42.72 -49.37
N VAL A 3 -42.77 43.09 -48.24
CA VAL A 3 -42.13 43.59 -47.05
C VAL A 3 -41.62 42.35 -46.20
N VAL A 4 -40.32 42.30 -45.96
CA VAL A 4 -39.72 41.29 -45.06
C VAL A 4 -39.56 41.95 -43.69
N LYS A 5 -40.23 41.40 -42.67
CA LYS A 5 -40.05 41.77 -41.24
C LYS A 5 -38.93 40.98 -40.69
N SER A 6 -37.90 41.69 -40.24
CA SER A 6 -36.81 41.11 -39.37
C SER A 6 -37.33 40.86 -37.97
N PHE A 7 -37.14 39.63 -37.49
CA PHE A 7 -37.26 39.27 -36.06
C PHE A 7 -35.88 39.23 -35.45
N SER A 8 -35.62 40.10 -34.48
CA SER A 8 -34.44 40.01 -33.61
C SER A 8 -34.71 39.04 -32.48
N LEU A 9 -33.92 37.95 -32.41
CA LEU A 9 -33.87 37.06 -31.24
C LEU A 9 -32.82 37.60 -30.28
N PHE A 10 -33.26 37.98 -29.08
CA PHE A 10 -32.41 38.20 -27.93
C PHE A 10 -32.06 36.84 -27.33
N ALA A 11 -30.82 36.43 -27.46
CA ALA A 11 -30.26 35.29 -26.72
C ALA A 11 -29.74 35.77 -25.36
N GLY A 12 -30.50 35.51 -24.30
CA GLY A 12 -30.07 35.71 -22.94
C GLY A 12 -29.11 34.59 -22.55
N GLY A 13 -27.82 34.86 -22.51
CA GLY A 13 -26.81 33.95 -21.98
C GLY A 13 -26.86 33.94 -20.47
N VAL A 14 -27.31 32.81 -19.88
CA VAL A 14 -27.11 32.52 -18.43
C VAL A 14 -25.68 32.06 -18.25
N ALA A 15 -24.84 32.90 -17.71
CA ALA A 15 -23.48 32.53 -17.26
C ALA A 15 -23.60 31.67 -15.99
N LEU A 16 -23.47 30.36 -16.13
CA LEU A 16 -23.25 29.46 -15.01
C LEU A 16 -21.84 29.68 -14.48
N SER A 17 -21.71 30.43 -13.37
CA SER A 17 -20.50 30.59 -12.59
C SER A 17 -20.22 29.25 -11.87
N VAL A 18 -19.36 28.43 -12.45
CA VAL A 18 -18.84 27.25 -11.76
C VAL A 18 -17.83 27.76 -10.73
N CYS A 19 -18.29 27.93 -9.49
CA CYS A 19 -17.40 28.11 -8.34
C CYS A 19 -16.63 26.79 -8.13
N GLY A 20 -15.50 26.63 -8.81
CA GLY A 20 -14.53 25.60 -8.50
C GLY A 20 -13.96 25.90 -7.12
N ALA A 21 -14.36 25.14 -6.12
CA ALA A 21 -13.69 25.14 -4.84
C ALA A 21 -12.25 24.66 -5.07
N ILE A 22 -11.32 25.61 -5.18
CA ILE A 22 -9.89 25.34 -5.13
C ILE A 22 -9.60 24.99 -3.68
N TRP A 23 -9.55 23.69 -3.38
CA TRP A 23 -9.04 23.21 -2.12
C TRP A 23 -7.56 23.62 -2.06
N PRO A 24 -7.11 24.31 -0.99
CA PRO A 24 -5.70 24.59 -0.84
C PRO A 24 -4.94 23.26 -0.81
N PRO A 25 -3.75 23.17 -1.43
CA PRO A 25 -2.91 21.99 -1.28
C PRO A 25 -2.66 21.80 0.21
N ILE A 26 -3.04 20.63 0.74
CA ILE A 26 -2.71 20.24 2.11
C ILE A 26 -1.18 20.30 2.17
N ALA A 27 -0.65 21.24 2.92
CA ALA A 27 0.77 21.30 3.22
C ALA A 27 1.10 20.01 3.99
N VAL A 28 1.71 19.03 3.29
CA VAL A 28 2.26 17.84 3.91
C VAL A 28 3.51 18.27 4.68
N SER A 29 3.30 18.74 5.90
CA SER A 29 4.36 18.96 6.87
C SER A 29 4.55 17.66 7.65
N GLY A 30 5.09 16.66 7.00
CA GLY A 30 5.49 15.41 7.64
C GLY A 30 6.85 15.03 7.05
N ASN A 31 7.78 14.61 7.88
CA ASN A 31 9.05 14.07 7.44
C ASN A 31 8.78 12.80 6.61
N ASP A 32 8.61 12.97 5.30
CA ASP A 32 8.55 11.83 4.38
C ASP A 32 9.86 11.08 4.47
N MET A 33 9.83 9.86 4.99
CA MET A 33 10.99 8.97 5.04
C MET A 33 11.12 8.26 3.69
N ASN A 34 11.57 8.99 2.70
CA ASN A 34 11.82 8.50 1.34
C ASN A 34 13.31 8.32 1.05
N ASN A 35 13.65 7.79 -0.11
CA ASN A 35 15.04 7.55 -0.53
C ASN A 35 15.95 8.79 -0.45
N SER A 36 15.41 9.98 -0.70
CA SER A 36 16.22 11.21 -0.69
C SER A 36 16.67 11.62 0.72
N ASN A 37 15.95 11.18 1.75
CA ASN A 37 16.20 11.53 3.15
C ASN A 37 16.83 10.38 3.95
N LYS A 38 16.97 9.18 3.38
CA LYS A 38 17.53 8.01 4.06
C LYS A 38 19.02 7.88 3.78
N GLU A 39 19.80 7.87 4.84
CA GLU A 39 21.19 7.41 4.78
C GLU A 39 21.21 5.87 4.76
N PHE A 40 21.67 5.30 3.64
CA PHE A 40 21.71 3.86 3.47
C PHE A 40 22.98 3.24 4.04
N THR A 41 22.82 2.09 4.69
CA THR A 41 23.94 1.27 5.15
C THR A 41 24.54 0.50 3.98
N ALA A 42 25.87 0.54 3.84
CA ALA A 42 26.57 -0.26 2.86
C ALA A 42 26.26 -1.76 3.05
N THR A 43 26.02 -2.47 1.96
CA THR A 43 25.48 -3.84 1.99
C THR A 43 26.42 -4.83 2.67
N GLU A 44 27.73 -4.63 2.59
CA GLU A 44 28.75 -5.45 3.25
C GLU A 44 28.77 -5.29 4.79
N LYS A 45 28.13 -4.24 5.31
CA LYS A 45 27.94 -4.02 6.75
C LYS A 45 26.66 -4.62 7.30
N MET A 46 25.81 -5.17 6.43
CA MET A 46 24.56 -5.83 6.81
C MET A 46 24.84 -7.29 7.16
N ILE A 47 24.34 -7.72 8.32
CA ILE A 47 24.42 -9.13 8.74
C ILE A 47 23.01 -9.65 9.08
N PRO A 48 22.76 -10.98 8.99
CA PRO A 48 21.44 -11.55 9.29
C PRO A 48 20.89 -11.22 10.67
N ALA A 49 21.75 -11.01 11.68
CA ALA A 49 21.32 -10.61 13.02
C ALA A 49 20.63 -9.23 13.04
N ASP A 50 21.02 -8.31 12.16
CA ASP A 50 20.39 -6.99 12.04
C ASP A 50 18.91 -7.09 11.62
N TRP A 51 18.52 -8.17 10.93
CA TRP A 51 17.15 -8.30 10.41
C TRP A 51 16.13 -8.57 11.51
N ALA A 52 16.50 -9.37 12.51
CA ALA A 52 15.64 -9.81 13.60
C ALA A 52 15.90 -9.06 14.92
N ASP A 53 16.71 -8.00 14.89
CA ASP A 53 17.00 -7.18 16.06
C ASP A 53 15.68 -6.59 16.63
N PRO A 54 15.29 -6.94 17.85
CA PRO A 54 14.03 -6.47 18.44
C PRO A 54 13.94 -4.94 18.53
N GLU A 55 15.06 -4.24 18.75
CA GLU A 55 15.07 -2.78 18.81
C GLU A 55 14.80 -2.16 17.44
N GLU A 56 15.33 -2.74 16.38
CA GLU A 56 15.08 -2.31 15.01
C GLU A 56 13.64 -2.60 14.57
N LEU A 57 13.08 -3.76 14.94
CA LEU A 57 11.68 -4.10 14.72
C LEU A 57 10.75 -3.09 15.43
N ASP A 58 10.99 -2.83 16.70
CA ASP A 58 10.27 -1.83 17.48
C ASP A 58 10.38 -0.42 16.87
N ARG A 59 11.54 -0.07 16.33
CA ARG A 59 11.77 1.23 15.69
C ARG A 59 10.88 1.42 14.49
N THR A 60 10.72 0.39 13.64
CA THR A 60 9.83 0.45 12.47
C THR A 60 8.37 0.60 12.88
N TRP A 61 7.97 -0.06 13.97
CA TRP A 61 6.62 0.03 14.52
C TRP A 61 6.33 1.40 15.13
N ARG A 62 7.20 1.92 15.98
CA ARG A 62 7.02 3.24 16.63
C ARG A 62 7.05 4.41 15.67
N ALA A 63 7.64 4.24 14.50
CA ALA A 63 7.67 5.24 13.43
C ALA A 63 6.55 5.02 12.40
N ALA A 64 5.51 4.24 12.71
CA ALA A 64 4.46 3.94 11.75
C ALA A 64 3.64 5.20 11.39
N LEU A 65 3.14 5.23 10.15
CA LEU A 65 2.05 6.13 9.79
C LEU A 65 0.72 5.48 10.16
N ILE A 66 -0.21 6.26 10.69
CA ILE A 66 -1.52 5.77 11.10
C ILE A 66 -2.61 6.61 10.43
N ARG A 67 -3.68 5.95 10.01
CA ARG A 67 -4.95 6.58 9.62
C ARG A 67 -6.09 5.85 10.32
N LEU A 68 -6.97 6.59 10.98
CA LEU A 68 -8.22 6.04 11.49
C LEU A 68 -9.40 6.67 10.74
N PRO A 69 -10.52 5.95 10.57
CA PRO A 69 -11.73 6.50 9.98
C PRO A 69 -12.16 7.82 10.65
N GLU A 70 -12.72 8.76 9.90
CA GLU A 70 -12.95 10.16 10.29
C GLU A 70 -13.66 10.38 11.64
N LYS A 71 -14.51 9.47 12.05
CA LYS A 71 -15.21 9.53 13.35
C LYS A 71 -14.26 9.41 14.57
N HIS A 72 -12.99 9.14 14.32
CA HIS A 72 -11.97 8.83 15.32
C HIS A 72 -10.71 9.68 15.18
N GLN A 73 -10.82 10.84 14.51
CA GLN A 73 -9.72 11.71 14.07
C GLN A 73 -9.11 12.60 15.16
N GLU A 74 -8.52 12.05 16.19
CA GLU A 74 -7.59 12.83 17.02
C GLU A 74 -6.10 12.51 16.75
N ILE A 75 -5.80 11.77 15.66
CA ILE A 75 -4.43 11.30 15.39
C ILE A 75 -3.74 12.19 14.38
N PRO A 76 -2.56 12.72 14.71
CA PRO A 76 -1.73 13.47 13.77
C PRO A 76 -1.36 12.63 12.56
N SER A 77 -1.29 13.26 11.38
CA SER A 77 -0.77 12.64 10.15
C SER A 77 0.76 12.40 10.18
N ALA A 78 1.40 12.54 11.33
CA ALA A 78 2.81 12.32 11.57
C ALA A 78 3.13 10.86 11.86
N LEU A 79 4.41 10.50 11.78
CA LEU A 79 4.92 9.21 12.26
C LEU A 79 4.60 9.08 13.76
N THR A 80 3.92 8.02 14.16
CA THR A 80 3.40 7.87 15.51
C THR A 80 3.44 6.41 15.94
N ASP A 81 3.84 6.17 17.19
CA ASP A 81 3.71 4.86 17.80
C ASP A 81 2.24 4.45 17.88
N PRO A 82 1.81 3.38 17.19
CA PRO A 82 0.41 2.93 17.22
C PRO A 82 -0.08 2.59 18.63
N SER A 83 0.82 2.20 19.54
CA SER A 83 0.49 1.88 20.92
C SER A 83 0.11 3.12 21.73
N SER A 84 0.52 4.32 21.30
CA SER A 84 0.19 5.59 21.93
C SER A 84 -1.22 6.07 21.61
N VAL A 85 -1.87 5.47 20.62
CA VAL A 85 -3.22 5.85 20.18
C VAL A 85 -4.22 5.45 21.25
N LYS A 86 -4.85 6.45 21.88
CA LYS A 86 -5.90 6.25 22.86
C LYS A 86 -7.20 5.92 22.12
N ALA A 87 -7.65 4.68 22.26
CA ALA A 87 -8.99 4.32 21.81
C ALA A 87 -10.02 4.98 22.76
N SER A 88 -11.00 5.68 22.20
CA SER A 88 -12.20 6.02 22.97
C SER A 88 -12.84 4.72 23.49
N PRO A 89 -13.36 4.66 24.72
CA PRO A 89 -14.07 3.48 25.23
C PRO A 89 -15.26 3.05 24.34
N GLU A 90 -15.78 3.98 23.56
CA GLU A 90 -16.90 3.76 22.63
C GLU A 90 -16.44 3.27 21.24
N LEU A 91 -15.12 3.20 21.01
CA LEU A 91 -14.56 2.80 19.72
C LEU A 91 -14.82 1.31 19.50
N LYS A 92 -15.64 0.98 18.49
CA LYS A 92 -15.71 -0.37 17.97
C LYS A 92 -14.36 -0.76 17.41
N ARG A 93 -13.97 -2.03 17.52
CA ARG A 93 -12.78 -2.56 16.85
C ARG A 93 -12.89 -2.33 15.36
N LEU A 94 -11.80 -1.90 14.75
CA LEU A 94 -11.74 -1.50 13.35
C LEU A 94 -11.05 -2.57 12.50
N PRO A 95 -11.61 -2.90 11.32
CA PRO A 95 -10.86 -3.65 10.34
C PRO A 95 -9.61 -2.87 9.97
N THR A 96 -8.46 -3.53 9.99
CA THR A 96 -7.17 -2.85 9.95
C THR A 96 -6.30 -3.35 8.81
N ILE A 97 -5.76 -2.44 8.03
CA ILE A 97 -4.79 -2.72 6.98
C ILE A 97 -3.39 -2.45 7.51
N ILE A 98 -2.51 -3.46 7.44
CA ILE A 98 -1.06 -3.27 7.53
C ILE A 98 -0.57 -2.96 6.12
N TYR A 99 -0.11 -1.71 5.90
CA TYR A 99 0.33 -1.24 4.60
C TYR A 99 1.85 -1.23 4.50
N LEU A 100 2.40 -1.87 3.47
CA LEU A 100 3.84 -2.00 3.24
C LEU A 100 4.28 -1.11 2.06
N HIS A 101 5.10 -0.10 2.35
CA HIS A 101 5.59 0.84 1.34
C HIS A 101 6.55 0.19 0.33
N GLY A 102 6.74 0.81 -0.84
CA GLY A 102 7.72 0.39 -1.84
C GLY A 102 9.17 0.66 -1.41
N CYS A 103 10.11 0.29 -2.27
CA CYS A 103 11.55 0.52 -2.03
C CYS A 103 11.96 2.00 -2.02
N GLY A 104 11.09 2.89 -2.48
CA GLY A 104 11.25 4.34 -2.39
C GLY A 104 10.92 4.94 -1.02
N GLY A 105 10.41 4.14 -0.07
CA GLY A 105 9.99 4.61 1.25
C GLY A 105 8.59 5.24 1.25
N ILE A 106 8.37 6.18 2.18
CA ILE A 106 7.12 6.92 2.33
C ILE A 106 7.14 8.16 1.43
N TRP A 107 6.07 8.34 0.68
CA TRP A 107 5.89 9.45 -0.26
C TRP A 107 4.40 9.82 -0.39
N SER A 108 4.08 10.86 -1.17
CA SER A 108 2.70 11.35 -1.34
C SER A 108 1.70 10.28 -1.79
N GLY A 109 2.12 9.35 -2.66
CA GLY A 109 1.29 8.22 -3.08
C GLY A 109 0.98 7.24 -1.93
N THR A 110 1.90 7.04 -0.97
CA THR A 110 1.61 6.27 0.25
C THR A 110 0.48 6.91 1.03
N HIS A 111 0.56 8.22 1.27
CA HIS A 111 -0.49 8.95 1.98
C HIS A 111 -1.84 8.88 1.25
N ALA A 112 -1.85 9.07 -0.08
CA ALA A 112 -3.08 8.98 -0.88
C ALA A 112 -3.77 7.62 -0.79
N ARG A 113 -3.00 6.51 -0.80
CA ARG A 113 -3.51 5.13 -0.61
C ARG A 113 -4.10 4.94 0.78
N MET A 114 -3.37 5.36 1.81
CA MET A 114 -3.83 5.26 3.20
C MET A 114 -5.12 6.07 3.42
N ASP A 115 -5.21 7.27 2.83
CA ASP A 115 -6.40 8.11 2.93
C ASP A 115 -7.61 7.50 2.18
N ALA A 116 -7.39 6.80 1.06
CA ALA A 116 -8.45 6.08 0.36
C ALA A 116 -9.01 4.92 1.20
N PHE A 117 -8.16 4.14 1.84
CA PHE A 117 -8.57 3.07 2.75
C PHE A 117 -9.28 3.60 3.99
N GLN A 118 -8.76 4.68 4.58
CA GLN A 118 -9.37 5.36 5.71
C GLN A 118 -10.81 5.81 5.41
N ARG A 119 -11.02 6.50 4.28
CA ARG A 119 -12.36 6.94 3.84
C ARG A 119 -13.32 5.77 3.60
N SER A 120 -12.79 4.57 3.36
CA SER A 120 -13.57 3.35 3.15
C SER A 120 -13.83 2.56 4.43
N GLY A 121 -13.48 3.12 5.59
CA GLY A 121 -13.79 2.56 6.91
C GLY A 121 -12.71 1.67 7.52
N PHE A 122 -11.54 1.55 6.88
CA PHE A 122 -10.41 0.80 7.43
C PHE A 122 -9.52 1.69 8.29
N ALA A 123 -9.05 1.16 9.41
CA ALA A 123 -7.84 1.68 10.01
C ALA A 123 -6.62 1.26 9.17
N VAL A 124 -5.60 2.10 9.08
CA VAL A 124 -4.37 1.78 8.34
C VAL A 124 -3.17 2.05 9.21
N ILE A 125 -2.29 1.06 9.30
CA ILE A 125 -0.98 1.16 9.98
C ILE A 125 0.09 0.84 8.93
N ALA A 126 0.98 1.78 8.66
CA ALA A 126 2.10 1.58 7.77
C ALA A 126 3.42 1.60 8.57
N PRO A 127 3.97 0.44 8.95
CA PRO A 127 5.29 0.37 9.58
C PRO A 127 6.34 0.91 8.59
N VAL A 128 7.30 1.69 9.11
CA VAL A 128 8.30 2.35 8.27
C VAL A 128 9.62 1.64 8.38
N SER A 129 9.92 0.74 7.43
CA SER A 129 11.21 0.01 7.42
C SER A 129 12.42 0.96 7.35
N PHE A 130 12.27 2.15 6.77
CA PHE A 130 13.32 3.16 6.70
C PHE A 130 13.66 3.80 8.06
N ALA A 131 12.84 3.59 9.09
CA ALA A 131 13.16 4.02 10.45
C ALA A 131 14.27 3.19 11.10
N ARG A 132 14.60 2.00 10.57
CA ARG A 132 15.75 1.22 11.04
C ARG A 132 17.03 2.05 10.96
N ASN A 133 17.91 1.91 11.96
CA ASN A 133 19.24 2.51 11.92
C ASN A 133 20.06 1.94 10.76
N LYS A 134 20.07 0.61 10.64
CA LYS A 134 20.70 -0.10 9.53
C LYS A 134 19.67 -0.50 8.51
N TYR A 135 19.74 0.11 7.33
CA TYR A 135 18.90 -0.21 6.19
C TYR A 135 19.69 -0.09 4.89
N PRO A 136 19.77 -1.12 4.04
CA PRO A 136 20.52 -1.07 2.80
C PRO A 136 19.68 -0.43 1.69
N GLN A 137 20.33 0.19 0.71
CA GLN A 137 19.64 0.54 -0.52
C GLN A 137 19.22 -0.74 -1.26
N SER A 138 17.93 -0.86 -1.58
CA SER A 138 17.38 -2.03 -2.26
C SER A 138 16.99 -1.77 -3.72
N CYS A 139 16.82 -0.50 -4.10
CA CYS A 139 16.46 -0.11 -5.47
C CYS A 139 16.97 1.29 -5.82
N ASP A 140 16.90 1.59 -7.12
CA ASP A 140 16.99 2.94 -7.66
C ASP A 140 15.70 3.27 -8.42
N PRO A 141 14.84 4.15 -7.89
CA PRO A 141 13.57 4.50 -8.54
C PRO A 141 13.74 5.38 -9.80
N VAL A 142 14.89 6.00 -10.00
CA VAL A 142 15.15 6.83 -11.19
C VAL A 142 15.34 5.94 -12.42
N ILE A 143 16.18 4.92 -12.30
CA ILE A 143 16.45 3.96 -13.39
C ILE A 143 15.55 2.73 -13.33
N LYS A 144 14.66 2.63 -12.33
CA LYS A 144 13.68 1.55 -12.13
C LYS A 144 14.33 0.16 -12.03
N VAL A 145 15.36 0.07 -11.22
CA VAL A 145 16.09 -1.19 -10.95
C VAL A 145 16.03 -1.49 -9.46
N GLY A 146 15.64 -2.71 -9.12
CA GLY A 146 15.60 -3.23 -7.75
C GLY A 146 16.52 -4.44 -7.57
N GLY A 147 16.52 -4.99 -6.33
CA GLY A 147 17.28 -6.19 -6.01
C GLY A 147 18.76 -5.91 -5.68
N PHE A 148 19.11 -4.72 -5.21
CA PHE A 148 20.50 -4.39 -4.83
C PHE A 148 20.98 -5.13 -3.58
N TYR A 149 20.05 -5.52 -2.70
CA TYR A 149 20.36 -6.31 -1.53
C TYR A 149 19.31 -7.40 -1.30
N ARG A 150 19.70 -8.67 -1.54
CA ARG A 150 18.81 -9.83 -1.44
C ARG A 150 18.19 -10.02 -0.05
N GLY A 151 18.93 -9.67 1.02
CA GLY A 151 18.48 -9.81 2.40
C GLY A 151 17.34 -8.86 2.81
N VAL A 152 17.03 -7.82 2.01
CA VAL A 152 15.99 -6.84 2.34
C VAL A 152 14.61 -7.50 2.46
N LEU A 153 14.32 -8.51 1.64
CA LEU A 153 13.04 -9.23 1.70
C LEU A 153 12.81 -9.82 3.09
N LYS A 154 13.80 -10.58 3.60
CA LYS A 154 13.68 -11.21 4.93
C LYS A 154 13.56 -10.19 6.03
N MET A 155 14.33 -9.12 5.96
CA MET A 155 14.26 -8.01 6.91
C MET A 155 12.84 -7.40 6.94
N ARG A 156 12.28 -7.07 5.78
CA ARG A 156 10.95 -6.47 5.68
C ARG A 156 9.81 -7.45 6.00
N GLN A 157 9.99 -8.75 5.76
CA GLN A 157 9.06 -9.77 6.25
C GLN A 157 8.99 -9.79 7.78
N LEU A 158 10.12 -9.62 8.46
CA LEU A 158 10.17 -9.53 9.93
C LEU A 158 9.53 -8.24 10.44
N ASP A 159 9.74 -7.11 9.78
CA ASP A 159 9.02 -5.86 10.09
C ASP A 159 7.50 -6.04 9.98
N ALA A 160 7.05 -6.67 8.91
CA ALA A 160 5.62 -6.91 8.67
C ALA A 160 5.01 -7.86 9.72
N LEU A 161 5.69 -8.97 10.04
CA LEU A 161 5.26 -9.91 11.08
C LEU A 161 5.20 -9.23 12.45
N HIS A 162 6.21 -8.44 12.79
CA HIS A 162 6.21 -7.68 14.04
C HIS A 162 5.01 -6.72 14.08
N ALA A 163 4.79 -5.95 13.03
CA ALA A 163 3.66 -5.02 12.95
C ALA A 163 2.30 -5.72 13.06
N ILE A 164 2.12 -6.89 12.42
CA ILE A 164 0.89 -7.69 12.53
C ILE A 164 0.66 -8.15 13.98
N ARG A 165 1.71 -8.65 14.66
CA ARG A 165 1.62 -9.09 16.06
C ARG A 165 1.28 -7.94 17.00
N GLU A 166 1.94 -6.80 16.83
CA GLU A 166 1.69 -5.62 17.67
C GLU A 166 0.30 -5.02 17.40
N ALA A 167 -0.14 -4.98 16.12
CA ALA A 167 -1.48 -4.52 15.79
C ALA A 167 -2.58 -5.35 16.47
N ARG A 168 -2.42 -6.68 16.56
CA ARG A 168 -3.38 -7.56 17.24
C ARG A 168 -3.54 -7.26 18.74
N LYS A 169 -2.55 -6.65 19.38
CA LYS A 169 -2.59 -6.26 20.79
C LYS A 169 -3.36 -4.95 21.02
N LEU A 170 -3.58 -4.15 19.98
CA LEU A 170 -4.25 -2.86 20.10
C LEU A 170 -5.75 -3.03 20.33
N LYS A 171 -6.29 -2.33 21.33
CA LYS A 171 -7.69 -2.46 21.71
C LYS A 171 -8.69 -2.02 20.63
N TRP A 172 -8.25 -1.14 19.74
CA TRP A 172 -9.06 -0.60 18.65
C TRP A 172 -8.92 -1.39 17.33
N VAL A 173 -8.03 -2.36 17.26
CA VAL A 173 -7.89 -3.26 16.10
C VAL A 173 -8.83 -4.44 16.25
N ASP A 174 -9.51 -4.79 15.17
CA ASP A 174 -10.25 -6.05 15.07
C ASP A 174 -9.27 -7.16 14.63
N PRO A 175 -8.90 -8.09 15.53
CA PRO A 175 -7.91 -9.11 15.22
C PRO A 175 -8.36 -10.12 14.15
N GLU A 176 -9.66 -10.27 13.92
CA GLU A 176 -10.22 -11.14 12.89
C GLU A 176 -10.23 -10.47 11.51
N ASN A 177 -10.08 -9.14 11.44
CA ASN A 177 -10.13 -8.34 10.23
C ASN A 177 -8.81 -7.58 10.00
N ILE A 178 -7.69 -8.30 10.00
CA ILE A 178 -6.37 -7.75 9.62
C ILE A 178 -6.03 -8.14 8.18
N PHE A 179 -5.76 -7.14 7.38
CA PHE A 179 -5.41 -7.22 5.96
C PHE A 179 -3.96 -6.81 5.74
N LEU A 180 -3.31 -7.37 4.72
CA LEU A 180 -1.96 -6.98 4.33
C LEU A 180 -1.98 -6.41 2.92
N VAL A 181 -1.59 -5.15 2.77
CA VAL A 181 -1.53 -4.47 1.46
C VAL A 181 -0.10 -4.02 1.23
N GLY A 182 0.48 -4.42 0.12
CA GLY A 182 1.85 -4.05 -0.24
C GLY A 182 1.94 -3.41 -1.62
N PHE A 183 2.83 -2.42 -1.75
CA PHE A 183 3.18 -1.77 -3.00
C PHE A 183 4.63 -2.06 -3.37
N SER A 184 4.90 -2.45 -4.63
CA SER A 184 6.25 -2.63 -5.17
C SER A 184 7.08 -3.61 -4.32
N GLU A 185 8.20 -3.21 -3.72
CA GLU A 185 8.95 -4.06 -2.79
C GLU A 185 8.10 -4.51 -1.58
N GLY A 186 7.17 -3.67 -1.09
CA GLY A 186 6.17 -4.07 -0.10
C GLY A 186 5.19 -5.12 -0.63
N ALA A 187 4.91 -5.12 -1.93
CA ALA A 187 4.09 -6.15 -2.57
C ALA A 187 4.80 -7.51 -2.61
N ILE A 188 6.12 -7.53 -2.82
CA ILE A 188 6.92 -8.76 -2.71
C ILE A 188 6.79 -9.34 -1.30
N VAL A 189 6.86 -8.49 -0.27
CA VAL A 189 6.65 -8.92 1.12
C VAL A 189 5.24 -9.45 1.31
N SER A 190 4.21 -8.74 0.85
CA SER A 190 2.81 -9.19 0.94
C SER A 190 2.59 -10.53 0.23
N ALA A 191 3.22 -10.73 -0.93
CA ALA A 191 3.15 -11.96 -1.71
C ALA A 191 3.80 -13.16 -0.98
N THR A 192 5.00 -12.95 -0.43
CA THR A 192 5.89 -14.05 0.02
C THR A 192 5.91 -14.26 1.52
N LEU A 193 5.28 -13.39 2.32
CA LEU A 193 5.18 -13.55 3.77
C LEU A 193 4.38 -14.80 4.12
N SER A 194 4.95 -15.68 4.94
CA SER A 194 4.18 -16.74 5.60
C SER A 194 3.56 -16.17 6.88
N ALA A 195 2.23 -16.08 6.92
CA ALA A 195 1.52 -15.73 8.15
C ALA A 195 1.64 -16.84 9.20
N GLU A 196 1.38 -16.50 10.46
CA GLU A 196 1.32 -17.49 11.53
C GLU A 196 0.08 -18.40 11.32
N PRO A 197 0.24 -19.72 11.34
CA PRO A 197 -0.84 -20.64 10.96
C PRO A 197 -2.12 -20.51 11.81
N ASP A 198 -1.96 -20.14 13.08
CA ASP A 198 -3.04 -19.92 14.05
C ASP A 198 -3.61 -18.49 14.03
N GLN A 199 -3.00 -17.61 13.25
CA GLN A 199 -3.37 -16.21 13.13
C GLN A 199 -3.31 -15.75 11.66
N PRO A 200 -4.12 -16.32 10.76
CA PRO A 200 -4.12 -15.96 9.35
C PRO A 200 -4.53 -14.50 9.15
N LEU A 201 -4.11 -13.93 8.03
CA LEU A 201 -4.61 -12.63 7.56
C LEU A 201 -5.96 -12.82 6.88
N ARG A 202 -6.79 -11.81 6.94
CA ARG A 202 -8.12 -11.87 6.33
C ARG A 202 -8.09 -11.90 4.80
N ALA A 203 -7.23 -11.08 4.20
CA ALA A 203 -6.88 -11.12 2.79
C ALA A 203 -5.60 -10.31 2.54
N ARG A 204 -5.04 -10.42 1.32
CA ARG A 204 -3.85 -9.70 0.90
C ARG A 204 -4.05 -8.96 -0.41
N VAL A 205 -3.35 -7.85 -0.58
CA VAL A 205 -3.22 -7.14 -1.86
C VAL A 205 -1.74 -6.99 -2.21
N VAL A 206 -1.44 -7.29 -3.47
CA VAL A 206 -0.08 -7.25 -4.06
C VAL A 206 -0.13 -6.29 -5.23
N GLU A 207 0.30 -5.04 -5.05
CA GLU A 207 0.31 -4.01 -6.08
C GLU A 207 1.70 -3.81 -6.68
N GLY A 208 1.82 -3.97 -8.00
CA GLY A 208 3.09 -3.72 -8.69
C GLY A 208 4.15 -4.79 -8.38
N TRP A 209 3.76 -6.06 -8.44
CA TRP A 209 4.64 -7.22 -8.41
C TRP A 209 4.10 -8.35 -9.28
N THR A 210 4.98 -8.99 -10.02
CA THR A 210 4.64 -10.02 -11.02
C THR A 210 4.66 -11.44 -10.49
N CYS A 211 5.08 -11.67 -9.26
CA CYS A 211 5.37 -12.98 -8.67
C CYS A 211 6.53 -13.74 -9.35
N HIS A 212 7.27 -13.11 -10.25
CA HIS A 212 8.41 -13.70 -10.95
C HIS A 212 9.72 -13.05 -10.49
N ALA A 213 10.72 -13.86 -10.18
CA ALA A 213 12.04 -13.41 -9.79
C ALA A 213 13.12 -14.45 -10.10
N GLY A 214 14.37 -14.01 -10.24
CA GLY A 214 15.52 -14.88 -10.34
C GLY A 214 15.91 -15.55 -9.00
N TRP A 215 15.42 -15.04 -7.88
CA TRP A 215 15.61 -15.62 -6.55
C TRP A 215 14.35 -16.34 -6.09
N SER A 216 14.48 -17.58 -5.68
CA SER A 216 13.34 -18.45 -5.35
C SER A 216 12.46 -17.90 -4.22
N GLU A 217 13.05 -17.25 -3.21
CA GLU A 217 12.31 -16.68 -2.07
C GLU A 217 11.51 -15.41 -2.41
N TYR A 218 11.79 -14.81 -3.56
CA TYR A 218 11.03 -13.67 -4.10
C TYR A 218 9.89 -14.12 -5.01
N ARG A 219 9.90 -15.38 -5.45
CA ARG A 219 8.95 -15.91 -6.44
C ARG A 219 7.69 -16.45 -5.77
N GLY A 220 6.54 -16.22 -6.43
CA GLY A 220 5.26 -16.84 -6.08
C GLY A 220 4.48 -16.12 -5.00
N LEU A 221 3.54 -16.86 -4.41
CA LEU A 221 2.64 -16.42 -3.35
C LEU A 221 2.67 -17.44 -2.20
N ASN A 222 2.79 -16.95 -0.96
CA ASN A 222 2.84 -17.77 0.27
C ASN A 222 1.69 -17.48 1.26
N PRO A 223 0.46 -17.14 0.83
CA PRO A 223 -0.67 -17.05 1.75
C PRO A 223 -1.01 -18.44 2.29
N THR A 224 -1.70 -18.49 3.41
CA THR A 224 -2.39 -19.73 3.80
C THR A 224 -3.52 -20.04 2.82
N ILE A 225 -4.01 -21.27 2.80
CA ILE A 225 -5.06 -21.69 1.86
C ILE A 225 -6.35 -20.86 1.97
N ASN A 226 -6.59 -20.30 3.16
CA ASN A 226 -7.77 -19.51 3.47
C ASN A 226 -7.56 -17.99 3.33
N GLU A 227 -6.39 -17.53 2.91
CA GLU A 227 -6.10 -16.13 2.69
C GLU A 227 -6.29 -15.73 1.22
N PRO A 228 -7.41 -15.09 0.83
CA PRO A 228 -7.58 -14.57 -0.52
C PRO A 228 -6.53 -13.52 -0.87
N VAL A 229 -6.07 -13.54 -2.12
CA VAL A 229 -5.06 -12.60 -2.63
C VAL A 229 -5.57 -11.89 -3.87
N LEU A 230 -5.51 -10.56 -3.87
CA LEU A 230 -5.68 -9.75 -5.07
C LEU A 230 -4.32 -9.26 -5.55
N THR A 231 -3.91 -9.65 -6.74
CA THR A 231 -2.69 -9.13 -7.35
C THR A 231 -3.00 -8.19 -8.50
N LEU A 232 -2.23 -7.11 -8.62
CA LEU A 232 -2.41 -6.04 -9.58
C LEU A 232 -1.07 -5.76 -10.24
N VAL A 233 -0.99 -5.88 -11.56
CA VAL A 233 0.22 -5.59 -12.34
C VAL A 233 -0.13 -4.97 -13.69
N ALA A 234 0.70 -4.07 -14.19
CA ALA A 234 0.63 -3.59 -15.56
C ALA A 234 1.56 -4.42 -16.45
N GLU A 235 1.07 -4.83 -17.65
CA GLU A 235 1.85 -5.65 -18.59
C GLU A 235 3.17 -4.97 -18.99
N GLY A 236 3.10 -3.67 -19.20
CA GLY A 236 4.24 -2.84 -19.61
C GLY A 236 4.95 -2.11 -18.47
N ASP A 237 4.74 -2.53 -17.21
CA ASP A 237 5.40 -1.92 -16.06
C ASP A 237 6.92 -1.86 -16.27
N PRO A 238 7.53 -0.67 -16.27
CA PRO A 238 8.95 -0.51 -16.60
C PRO A 238 9.91 -1.14 -15.59
N TRP A 239 9.46 -1.52 -14.40
CA TRP A 239 10.27 -2.22 -13.42
C TRP A 239 10.48 -3.71 -13.76
N PHE A 240 9.58 -4.33 -14.55
CA PHE A 240 9.49 -5.78 -14.71
C PHE A 240 9.61 -6.23 -16.19
N GLN A 241 10.41 -5.53 -16.98
CA GLN A 241 10.57 -5.86 -18.41
C GLN A 241 11.73 -6.83 -18.71
N ASN A 242 12.46 -7.28 -17.67
CA ASN A 242 13.53 -8.27 -17.87
C ASN A 242 12.99 -9.72 -17.81
N TYR A 243 13.77 -10.65 -18.32
CA TYR A 243 13.40 -12.06 -18.41
C TYR A 243 13.00 -12.69 -17.06
N TRP A 244 13.65 -12.29 -15.97
CA TRP A 244 13.44 -12.92 -14.66
C TRP A 244 12.20 -12.41 -13.94
N THR A 245 11.75 -11.22 -14.23
CA THR A 245 10.68 -10.55 -13.49
C THR A 245 9.44 -10.30 -14.32
N LYS A 246 9.49 -10.56 -15.65
CA LYS A 246 8.33 -10.38 -16.52
C LYS A 246 7.27 -11.45 -16.27
N GLY A 247 6.00 -11.04 -16.19
CA GLY A 247 4.85 -11.94 -16.01
C GLY A 247 3.77 -11.35 -15.13
N ASP A 248 3.00 -12.22 -14.52
CA ASP A 248 1.96 -11.91 -13.55
C ASP A 248 1.78 -13.06 -12.54
N CYS A 249 0.90 -12.89 -11.58
CA CYS A 249 0.73 -13.87 -10.52
C CYS A 249 -0.28 -14.99 -10.84
N THR A 250 -0.83 -15.08 -12.05
CA THR A 250 -1.95 -15.98 -12.40
C THR A 250 -1.65 -17.45 -12.12
N GLU A 251 -0.43 -17.92 -12.35
CA GLU A 251 -0.02 -19.31 -12.11
C GLU A 251 0.08 -19.68 -10.62
N PHE A 252 0.16 -18.68 -9.73
CA PHE A 252 0.35 -18.87 -8.29
C PHE A 252 -0.94 -18.71 -7.47
N ILE A 253 -2.04 -18.33 -8.10
CA ILE A 253 -3.30 -18.01 -7.43
C ILE A 253 -4.11 -19.24 -7.10
N ASN A 254 -4.63 -19.31 -5.87
CA ASN A 254 -5.72 -20.23 -5.54
C ASN A 254 -7.08 -19.58 -5.88
N LYS A 255 -7.67 -19.96 -7.00
CA LYS A 255 -8.97 -19.41 -7.45
C LYS A 255 -10.16 -19.84 -6.58
N GLU A 256 -10.03 -20.93 -5.82
CA GLU A 256 -11.12 -21.48 -5.02
C GLU A 256 -11.43 -20.67 -3.76
N ASN A 257 -10.47 -19.87 -3.27
CA ASN A 257 -10.65 -19.01 -2.10
C ASN A 257 -10.98 -17.55 -2.44
N GLY A 258 -11.35 -17.24 -3.69
CA GLY A 258 -11.68 -15.89 -4.13
C GLY A 258 -10.47 -15.03 -4.56
N SER A 259 -9.26 -15.60 -4.61
CA SER A 259 -8.08 -14.89 -5.10
C SER A 259 -8.20 -14.55 -6.58
N ARG A 260 -7.61 -13.42 -6.97
CA ARG A 260 -7.64 -12.90 -8.35
C ARG A 260 -6.32 -12.25 -8.74
N SER A 261 -5.90 -12.46 -10.00
CA SER A 261 -4.83 -11.68 -10.64
C SER A 261 -5.44 -10.76 -11.69
N VAL A 262 -5.14 -9.48 -11.61
CA VAL A 262 -5.59 -8.47 -12.57
C VAL A 262 -4.38 -7.90 -13.28
N VAL A 263 -4.37 -8.07 -14.60
CA VAL A 263 -3.33 -7.55 -15.48
C VAL A 263 -3.90 -6.40 -16.29
N TYR A 264 -3.27 -5.23 -16.21
CA TYR A 264 -3.64 -4.07 -17.03
C TYR A 264 -2.79 -4.10 -18.30
N ASP A 265 -3.36 -4.65 -19.38
CA ASP A 265 -2.72 -4.84 -20.70
C ASP A 265 -3.09 -3.78 -21.73
N GLN A 266 -4.02 -2.88 -21.41
CA GLN A 266 -4.54 -1.86 -22.28
C GLN A 266 -4.73 -0.51 -21.58
N GLY A 267 -4.89 0.55 -22.39
CA GLY A 267 -5.15 1.89 -21.91
C GLY A 267 -4.00 2.50 -21.09
N PRO A 268 -4.26 3.58 -20.35
CA PRO A 268 -3.21 4.33 -19.65
C PRO A 268 -2.55 3.53 -18.53
N LEU A 269 -3.28 2.58 -17.91
CA LEU A 269 -2.74 1.78 -16.81
C LEU A 269 -1.73 0.71 -17.26
N ARG A 270 -1.62 0.44 -18.57
CA ARG A 270 -0.73 -0.61 -19.11
C ARG A 270 0.75 -0.43 -18.72
N TYR A 271 1.18 0.80 -18.49
CA TYR A 271 2.58 1.13 -18.20
C TYR A 271 2.79 1.66 -16.77
N GLU A 272 1.75 1.61 -15.95
CA GLU A 272 1.77 2.20 -14.61
C GLU A 272 2.30 1.21 -13.58
N HIS A 273 3.30 1.62 -12.80
CA HIS A 273 3.75 0.86 -11.64
C HIS A 273 2.85 1.10 -10.42
N SER A 274 2.39 2.34 -10.26
CA SER A 274 1.58 2.82 -9.13
C SER A 274 0.08 2.75 -9.45
N LEU A 275 -0.46 1.54 -9.60
CA LEU A 275 -1.83 1.30 -10.07
C LEU A 275 -2.90 1.90 -9.16
N LEU A 276 -2.68 1.90 -7.84
CA LEU A 276 -3.59 2.49 -6.84
C LEU A 276 -3.61 4.03 -6.85
N ASP A 277 -2.86 4.70 -7.73
CA ASP A 277 -3.05 6.12 -8.01
C ASP A 277 -4.33 6.37 -8.83
N SER A 278 -4.86 5.32 -9.49
CA SER A 278 -6.15 5.35 -10.19
C SER A 278 -7.32 5.08 -9.25
N GLY A 279 -8.32 5.96 -9.25
CA GLY A 279 -9.55 5.80 -8.45
C GLY A 279 -10.34 4.52 -8.80
N ILE A 280 -10.29 4.05 -10.04
CA ILE A 280 -10.94 2.79 -10.46
C ILE A 280 -10.24 1.60 -9.79
N VAL A 281 -8.92 1.62 -9.73
CA VAL A 281 -8.13 0.56 -9.06
C VAL A 281 -8.33 0.61 -7.56
N GLN A 282 -8.37 1.81 -6.96
CA GLN A 282 -8.72 1.97 -5.54
C GLN A 282 -10.06 1.33 -5.23
N GLN A 283 -11.10 1.60 -6.05
CA GLN A 283 -12.42 1.03 -5.84
C GLN A 283 -12.44 -0.50 -5.94
N LEU A 284 -11.70 -1.06 -6.90
CA LEU A 284 -11.54 -2.52 -7.04
C LEU A 284 -10.92 -3.14 -5.78
N VAL A 285 -9.83 -2.55 -5.27
CA VAL A 285 -9.14 -3.04 -4.08
C VAL A 285 -10.02 -2.91 -2.84
N ILE A 286 -10.66 -1.76 -2.65
CA ILE A 286 -11.57 -1.52 -1.53
C ILE A 286 -12.73 -2.53 -1.54
N SER A 287 -13.35 -2.74 -2.70
CA SER A 287 -14.43 -3.72 -2.85
C SER A 287 -13.96 -5.15 -2.54
N PHE A 288 -12.74 -5.51 -2.95
CA PHE A 288 -12.15 -6.81 -2.62
C PHE A 288 -11.96 -6.96 -1.11
N LEU A 289 -11.38 -5.97 -0.43
CA LEU A 289 -11.15 -6.02 1.01
C LEU A 289 -12.47 -6.08 1.79
N GLN A 290 -13.47 -5.28 1.40
CA GLN A 290 -14.79 -5.26 2.03
C GLN A 290 -15.55 -6.58 1.85
N ALA A 291 -15.42 -7.24 0.69
CA ALA A 291 -16.04 -8.54 0.43
C ALA A 291 -15.45 -9.68 1.29
N HIS A 292 -14.30 -9.46 1.92
CA HIS A 292 -13.63 -10.42 2.77
C HIS A 292 -13.64 -10.03 4.26
N LEU A 293 -14.44 -9.06 4.69
CA LEU A 293 -14.65 -8.79 6.11
C LEU A 293 -15.29 -10.02 6.79
N ALA A 294 -14.85 -10.34 8.00
CA ALA A 294 -15.57 -11.25 8.88
C ALA A 294 -16.86 -10.56 9.38
N GLU A 295 -17.92 -11.33 9.49
CA GLU A 295 -19.21 -10.87 10.05
C GLU A 295 -19.12 -10.59 11.56
#